data_b6ec5f6c457d402cd6d81a157757a845
#
_entry.id   b6ec5f6c457d402cd6d81a157757a845
#
_cell.length_a   1.000
_cell.length_b   1.000
_cell.length_c   1.000
_cell.angle_alpha   90.00
_cell.angle_beta   90.00
_cell.angle_gamma   90.00
#
_symmetry.space_group_name_H-M   'P 1'
#
loop_
_entity.id
_entity.type
_entity.pdbx_description
1 polymer ?
#
loop_
_entity_poly.entity_id
_entity_poly.type
_entity_poly.pdbx_seq_one_letter_code
_entity_poly.pdbx_strand_id
1 'polypeptide(L)'
;ASDVYKRQIYMHRQSIYSKANKNKAGKRGRIHMLNKSLIQGSLSMLILRLLDEKDMYGYEMIETLRSRSENVFELKAGSLYPLLHTLEANNLVTAYEDDASGKTRKYYHITREGRRILKEKKEEWNTYAAAVTNVLSCRGAEACV
;
A
#
# COMPACT_ATOMS: atom_id res chain seq x y z
N ALA A 1 1.58 -9.99 -30.33
CA ALA A 1 2.64 -8.96 -30.18
C ALA A 1 2.56 -8.26 -28.81
N SER A 2 1.39 -8.05 -28.23
CA SER A 2 1.26 -7.35 -26.94
C SER A 2 1.74 -8.18 -25.74
N ASP A 3 1.63 -9.51 -25.76
CA ASP A 3 2.01 -10.38 -24.63
C ASP A 3 3.52 -10.57 -24.50
N VAL A 4 4.23 -10.62 -25.63
CA VAL A 4 5.70 -10.67 -25.67
C VAL A 4 6.28 -9.37 -25.13
N TYR A 5 5.68 -8.23 -25.51
CA TYR A 5 6.10 -6.90 -25.05
C TYR A 5 5.84 -6.71 -23.54
N LYS A 6 4.67 -7.15 -23.05
CA LYS A 6 4.34 -7.13 -21.62
C LYS A 6 5.25 -8.02 -20.80
N ARG A 7 5.61 -9.22 -21.28
CA ARG A 7 6.60 -10.11 -20.66
C ARG A 7 7.99 -9.49 -20.60
N GLN A 8 8.43 -8.83 -21.68
CA GLN A 8 9.73 -8.16 -21.71
C GLN A 8 9.79 -6.98 -20.73
N ILE A 9 8.74 -6.16 -20.64
CA ILE A 9 8.65 -5.08 -19.66
C ILE A 9 8.64 -5.65 -18.24
N TYR A 10 7.92 -6.75 -17.99
CA TYR A 10 7.87 -7.40 -16.70
C TYR A 10 9.23 -7.97 -16.28
N MET A 11 9.92 -8.65 -17.18
CA MET A 11 11.26 -9.20 -16.97
C MET A 11 12.32 -8.09 -16.79
N HIS A 12 12.22 -7.01 -17.53
CA HIS A 12 13.13 -5.86 -17.41
C HIS A 12 12.94 -5.12 -16.09
N ARG A 13 11.69 -4.93 -15.65
CA ARG A 13 11.39 -4.40 -14.31
C ARG A 13 11.91 -5.31 -13.20
N GLN A 14 11.73 -6.62 -13.31
CA GLN A 14 12.26 -7.59 -12.35
C GLN A 14 13.79 -7.53 -12.25
N SER A 15 14.49 -7.36 -13.39
CA SER A 15 15.95 -7.23 -13.43
C SER A 15 16.44 -5.94 -12.77
N ILE A 16 15.77 -4.82 -13.00
CA ILE A 16 16.08 -3.52 -12.35
C ILE A 16 15.83 -3.61 -10.83
N TYR A 17 14.72 -4.21 -10.40
CA TYR A 17 14.43 -4.44 -8.99
C TYR A 17 15.43 -5.36 -8.31
N SER A 18 15.86 -6.43 -8.99
CA SER A 18 16.87 -7.35 -8.46
C SER A 18 18.23 -6.69 -8.27
N LYS A 19 18.66 -5.82 -9.21
CA LYS A 19 19.92 -5.05 -9.11
C LYS A 19 19.85 -3.95 -8.03
N ALA A 20 18.73 -3.23 -7.93
CA ALA A 20 18.53 -2.22 -6.88
C ALA A 20 18.50 -2.84 -5.47
N ASN A 21 17.99 -4.07 -5.34
CA ASN A 21 17.88 -4.76 -4.06
C ASN A 21 19.23 -5.31 -3.54
N LYS A 22 20.17 -5.64 -4.43
CA LYS A 22 21.53 -6.09 -4.02
C LYS A 22 22.36 -4.97 -3.38
N ASN A 23 22.15 -3.71 -3.77
CA ASN A 23 22.88 -2.57 -3.19
C ASN A 23 22.28 -2.04 -1.88
N LYS A 24 21.08 -2.49 -1.47
CA LYS A 24 20.41 -2.07 -0.24
C LYS A 24 20.53 -3.08 0.92
N ALA A 25 21.27 -4.18 0.75
CA ALA A 25 21.42 -5.22 1.78
C ALA A 25 22.02 -4.72 3.11
N GLY A 26 22.76 -3.61 3.09
CA GLY A 26 23.37 -3.00 4.29
C GLY A 26 22.43 -2.16 5.17
N LYS A 27 21.21 -1.85 4.72
CA LYS A 27 20.24 -1.05 5.51
C LYS A 27 19.06 -1.87 6.05
N ARG A 28 19.01 -3.18 5.79
CA ARG A 28 17.90 -4.06 6.20
C ARG A 28 17.75 -4.26 7.72
N GLY A 29 18.78 -3.97 8.50
CA GLY A 29 18.75 -4.27 9.94
C GLY A 29 17.89 -3.34 10.80
N ARG A 30 17.43 -2.20 10.27
CA ARG A 30 16.77 -1.19 11.10
C ARG A 30 15.27 -1.03 10.86
N ILE A 31 14.74 -1.53 9.75
CA ILE A 31 13.32 -1.36 9.36
C ILE A 31 12.43 -2.53 9.80
N HIS A 32 13.02 -3.63 10.25
CA HIS A 32 12.30 -4.85 10.65
C HIS A 32 11.49 -4.74 11.96
N MET A 33 11.44 -3.57 12.58
CA MET A 33 10.80 -3.37 13.88
C MET A 33 9.57 -2.45 13.86
N LEU A 34 8.96 -2.21 12.70
CA LEU A 34 7.65 -1.55 12.73
C LEU A 34 6.62 -2.50 13.34
N ASN A 35 6.08 -2.07 14.48
CA ASN A 35 5.05 -2.81 15.20
C ASN A 35 3.86 -3.07 14.28
N LYS A 36 3.39 -4.32 14.23
CA LYS A 36 2.21 -4.72 13.45
C LYS A 36 1.00 -3.81 13.67
N SER A 37 0.84 -3.27 14.87
CA SER A 37 -0.27 -2.35 15.19
C SER A 37 -0.20 -1.03 14.42
N LEU A 38 1.00 -0.46 14.25
CA LEU A 38 1.21 0.75 13.44
C LEU A 38 0.90 0.49 11.96
N ILE A 39 1.31 -0.66 11.46
CA ILE A 39 1.05 -1.07 10.08
C ILE A 39 -0.46 -1.27 9.87
N GLN A 40 -1.12 -2.03 10.73
CA GLN A 40 -2.54 -2.34 10.58
C GLN A 40 -3.44 -1.11 10.63
N GLY A 41 -3.12 -0.12 11.47
CA GLY A 41 -3.89 1.13 11.56
C GLY A 41 -3.93 1.95 10.27
N SER A 42 -2.90 1.83 9.43
CA SER A 42 -2.79 2.59 8.17
C SER A 42 -3.16 1.79 6.91
N LEU A 43 -3.24 0.45 6.99
CA LEU A 43 -3.40 -0.40 5.81
C LEU A 43 -4.68 -0.12 5.01
N SER A 44 -5.81 0.09 5.67
CA SER A 44 -7.07 0.42 4.97
C SER A 44 -6.94 1.68 4.12
N MET A 45 -6.34 2.72 4.67
CA MET A 45 -6.07 3.98 3.98
C MET A 45 -5.12 3.77 2.79
N LEU A 46 -4.06 2.98 2.98
CA LEU A 46 -3.08 2.72 1.92
C LEU A 46 -3.68 1.91 0.77
N ILE A 47 -4.46 0.88 1.06
CA ILE A 47 -5.15 0.08 0.03
C ILE A 47 -6.17 0.93 -0.72
N LEU A 48 -7.00 1.72 -0.03
CA LEU A 48 -7.93 2.64 -0.68
C LEU A 48 -7.20 3.66 -1.57
N ARG A 49 -6.03 4.14 -1.15
CA ARG A 49 -5.22 5.06 -1.96
C ARG A 49 -4.70 4.40 -3.24
N LEU A 50 -4.27 3.14 -3.20
CA LEU A 50 -3.87 2.42 -4.40
C LEU A 50 -5.04 2.26 -5.37
N LEU A 51 -6.22 1.90 -4.86
CA LEU A 51 -7.42 1.71 -5.67
C LEU A 51 -8.03 3.02 -6.18
N ASP A 52 -7.73 4.15 -5.56
CA ASP A 52 -8.10 5.47 -6.07
C ASP A 52 -7.35 5.85 -7.36
N GLU A 53 -6.19 5.28 -7.58
CA GLU A 53 -5.42 5.49 -8.81
C GLU A 53 -5.89 4.60 -9.97
N LYS A 54 -6.12 3.33 -9.69
CA LYS A 54 -6.60 2.33 -10.65
C LYS A 54 -7.10 1.07 -9.95
N ASP A 55 -7.91 0.32 -10.65
CA ASP A 55 -8.32 -1.01 -10.21
C ASP A 55 -7.11 -1.96 -10.17
N MET A 56 -7.02 -2.76 -9.13
CA MET A 56 -5.93 -3.71 -8.92
C MET A 56 -6.45 -5.03 -8.39
N TYR A 57 -5.74 -6.12 -8.73
CA TYR A 57 -5.93 -7.41 -8.07
C TYR A 57 -4.97 -7.56 -6.88
N GLY A 58 -5.23 -8.53 -5.99
CA GLY A 58 -4.55 -8.63 -4.71
C GLY A 58 -3.03 -8.66 -4.78
N TYR A 59 -2.44 -9.46 -5.66
CA TYR A 59 -0.99 -9.52 -5.80
C TYR A 59 -0.38 -8.19 -6.27
N GLU A 60 -1.05 -7.49 -7.19
CA GLU A 60 -0.61 -6.17 -7.65
C GLU A 60 -0.59 -5.14 -6.52
N MET A 61 -1.61 -5.17 -5.63
CA MET A 61 -1.63 -4.30 -4.44
C MET A 61 -0.43 -4.58 -3.52
N ILE A 62 -0.13 -5.86 -3.25
CA ILE A 62 1.00 -6.27 -2.41
C ILE A 62 2.31 -5.74 -2.97
N GLU A 63 2.57 -5.97 -4.26
CA GLU A 63 3.80 -5.54 -4.91
C GLU A 63 3.93 -4.01 -5.01
N THR A 64 2.83 -3.32 -5.31
CA THR A 64 2.79 -1.86 -5.39
C THR A 64 3.06 -1.24 -4.02
N LEU A 65 2.42 -1.75 -2.98
CA LEU A 65 2.59 -1.25 -1.61
C LEU A 65 4.04 -1.47 -1.13
N ARG A 66 4.59 -2.66 -1.36
CA ARG A 66 5.98 -2.99 -1.03
C ARG A 66 6.96 -2.07 -1.73
N SER A 67 6.78 -1.88 -3.03
CA SER A 67 7.65 -1.04 -3.85
C SER A 67 7.62 0.42 -3.44
N ARG A 68 6.43 1.00 -3.27
CA ARG A 68 6.26 2.42 -2.91
C ARG A 68 6.74 2.74 -1.51
N SER A 69 6.63 1.78 -0.60
CA SER A 69 7.09 1.95 0.78
C SER A 69 8.56 1.58 0.99
N GLU A 70 9.31 1.29 -0.05
CA GLU A 70 10.70 0.82 0.04
C GLU A 70 10.85 -0.41 0.96
N ASN A 71 9.93 -1.35 0.86
CA ASN A 71 9.81 -2.57 1.67
C ASN A 71 9.46 -2.32 3.16
N VAL A 72 8.95 -1.15 3.52
CA VAL A 72 8.44 -0.90 4.88
C VAL A 72 7.14 -1.68 5.11
N PHE A 73 6.25 -1.71 4.11
CA PHE A 73 5.00 -2.46 4.16
C PHE A 73 5.12 -3.75 3.33
N GLU A 74 5.46 -4.84 3.99
CA GLU A 74 5.45 -6.18 3.42
C GLU A 74 4.15 -6.90 3.81
N LEU A 75 3.10 -6.66 3.03
CA LEU A 75 1.80 -7.26 3.26
C LEU A 75 1.74 -8.66 2.65
N LYS A 76 1.19 -9.62 3.40
CA LYS A 76 0.95 -10.98 2.93
C LYS A 76 -0.50 -11.15 2.50
N ALA A 77 -0.76 -12.10 1.60
CA ALA A 77 -2.12 -12.44 1.15
C ALA A 77 -3.06 -12.75 2.33
N GLY A 78 -2.59 -13.48 3.34
CA GLY A 78 -3.35 -13.80 4.56
C GLY A 78 -3.76 -12.57 5.39
N SER A 79 -3.13 -11.42 5.20
CA SER A 79 -3.52 -10.15 5.84
C SER A 79 -4.33 -9.26 4.89
N LEU A 80 -4.04 -9.30 3.59
CA LEU A 80 -4.71 -8.47 2.60
C LEU A 80 -6.17 -8.89 2.37
N TYR A 81 -6.44 -10.18 2.13
CA TYR A 81 -7.79 -10.62 1.76
C TYR A 81 -8.83 -10.41 2.85
N PRO A 82 -8.58 -10.66 4.15
CA PRO A 82 -9.51 -10.26 5.21
C PRO A 82 -9.80 -8.76 5.25
N LEU A 83 -8.78 -7.93 4.98
CA LEU A 83 -8.96 -6.48 4.88
C LEU A 83 -9.85 -6.11 3.69
N LEU A 84 -9.62 -6.68 2.52
CA LEU A 84 -10.45 -6.46 1.33
C LEU A 84 -11.90 -6.88 1.57
N HIS A 85 -12.14 -8.01 2.23
CA HIS A 85 -13.48 -8.45 2.63
C HIS A 85 -14.17 -7.44 3.55
N THR A 86 -13.44 -6.89 4.51
CA THR A 86 -13.96 -5.84 5.40
C THR A 86 -14.31 -4.56 4.62
N LEU A 87 -13.45 -4.13 3.71
CA LEU A 87 -13.70 -2.96 2.87
C LEU A 87 -14.90 -3.17 1.94
N GLU A 88 -15.04 -4.37 1.37
CA GLU A 88 -16.19 -4.75 0.53
C GLU A 88 -17.50 -4.81 1.33
N ALA A 89 -17.48 -5.39 2.53
CA ALA A 89 -18.64 -5.45 3.43
C ALA A 89 -19.11 -4.04 3.87
N ASN A 90 -18.21 -3.10 3.97
CA ASN A 90 -18.50 -1.69 4.28
C ASN A 90 -18.79 -0.84 3.04
N ASN A 91 -18.94 -1.43 1.86
CA ASN A 91 -19.18 -0.76 0.58
C ASN A 91 -18.13 0.29 0.19
N LEU A 92 -16.90 0.15 0.66
CA LEU A 92 -15.79 1.03 0.33
C LEU A 92 -15.09 0.60 -0.96
N VAL A 93 -15.16 -0.68 -1.29
CA VAL A 93 -14.69 -1.27 -2.55
C VAL A 93 -15.73 -2.23 -3.11
N THR A 94 -15.68 -2.45 -4.42
CA THR A 94 -16.39 -3.52 -5.14
C THR A 94 -15.38 -4.42 -5.81
N ALA A 95 -15.78 -5.64 -6.13
CA ALA A 95 -14.93 -6.60 -6.82
C ALA A 95 -15.58 -7.12 -8.09
N TYR A 96 -14.77 -7.40 -9.11
CA TYR A 96 -15.18 -8.02 -10.36
C TYR A 96 -14.09 -8.95 -10.88
N GLU A 97 -14.47 -9.88 -11.74
CA GLU A 97 -13.52 -10.81 -12.37
C GLU A 97 -13.18 -10.33 -13.78
N ASP A 98 -11.92 -10.45 -14.17
CA ASP A 98 -11.44 -10.14 -15.51
C ASP A 98 -10.53 -11.26 -16.03
N ASP A 99 -10.83 -11.74 -17.23
CA ASP A 99 -10.14 -12.81 -17.94
C ASP A 99 -9.17 -12.31 -19.00
N ALA A 100 -8.99 -11.00 -19.15
CA ALA A 100 -8.24 -10.36 -20.24
C ALA A 100 -6.77 -10.81 -20.36
N SER A 101 -6.19 -11.42 -19.33
CA SER A 101 -4.80 -11.89 -19.30
C SER A 101 -4.64 -13.40 -19.43
N GLY A 102 -5.68 -14.14 -19.83
CA GLY A 102 -5.67 -15.61 -19.93
C GLY A 102 -5.73 -16.35 -18.58
N LYS A 103 -5.90 -15.63 -17.50
CA LYS A 103 -6.22 -16.14 -16.16
C LYS A 103 -7.27 -15.26 -15.54
N THR A 104 -8.34 -15.85 -15.04
CA THR A 104 -9.34 -15.15 -14.25
C THR A 104 -8.71 -14.54 -13.02
N ARG A 105 -8.83 -13.21 -12.88
CA ARG A 105 -8.35 -12.47 -11.73
C ARG A 105 -9.46 -11.63 -11.14
N LYS A 106 -9.53 -11.60 -9.81
CA LYS A 106 -10.45 -10.74 -9.07
C LYS A 106 -9.82 -9.37 -8.88
N TYR A 107 -10.38 -8.37 -9.54
CA TYR A 107 -10.03 -6.97 -9.41
C TYR A 107 -10.91 -6.27 -8.39
N TYR A 108 -10.37 -5.25 -7.77
CA TYR A 108 -11.07 -4.40 -6.80
C TYR A 108 -11.08 -2.97 -7.30
N HIS A 109 -12.21 -2.33 -7.11
CA HIS A 109 -12.49 -0.95 -7.49
C HIS A 109 -12.94 -0.15 -6.27
N ILE A 110 -12.42 1.07 -6.09
CA ILE A 110 -12.86 1.95 -5.01
C ILE A 110 -14.22 2.56 -5.34
N THR A 111 -15.13 2.58 -4.37
CA THR A 111 -16.43 3.22 -4.51
C THR A 111 -16.34 4.71 -4.22
N ARG A 112 -17.43 5.46 -4.49
CA ARG A 112 -17.55 6.86 -4.08
C ARG A 112 -17.41 7.01 -2.56
N GLU A 113 -18.03 6.11 -1.80
CA GLU A 113 -17.93 6.08 -0.33
C GLU A 113 -16.49 5.77 0.11
N GLY A 114 -15.81 4.85 -0.57
CA GLY A 114 -14.40 4.56 -0.34
C GLY A 114 -13.50 5.78 -0.51
N ARG A 115 -13.74 6.62 -1.52
CA ARG A 115 -13.01 7.88 -1.70
C ARG A 115 -13.28 8.88 -0.59
N ARG A 116 -14.52 8.98 -0.13
CA ARG A 116 -14.90 9.84 1.01
C ARG A 116 -14.15 9.42 2.28
N ILE A 117 -14.16 8.13 2.59
CA ILE A 117 -13.46 7.58 3.76
C ILE A 117 -11.94 7.73 3.62
N LEU A 118 -11.38 7.54 2.42
CA LEU A 118 -9.96 7.78 2.17
C LEU A 118 -9.55 9.22 2.52
N LYS A 119 -10.36 10.20 2.11
CA LYS A 119 -10.10 11.61 2.43
C LYS A 119 -10.09 11.86 3.93
N GLU A 120 -11.09 11.36 4.66
CA GLU A 120 -11.17 11.48 6.12
C GLU A 120 -9.96 10.85 6.80
N LYS A 121 -9.61 9.62 6.42
CA LYS A 121 -8.44 8.92 7.00
C LYS A 121 -7.12 9.62 6.72
N LYS A 122 -6.97 10.24 5.54
CA LYS A 122 -5.78 11.05 5.23
C LYS A 122 -5.69 12.29 6.12
N GLU A 123 -6.79 12.98 6.36
CA GLU A 123 -6.86 14.14 7.25
C GLU A 123 -6.54 13.75 8.69
N GLU A 124 -7.13 12.66 9.20
CA GLU A 124 -6.82 12.10 10.52
C GLU A 124 -5.34 11.75 10.66
N TRP A 125 -4.78 11.07 9.66
CA TRP A 125 -3.36 10.72 9.64
C TRP A 125 -2.46 11.94 9.68
N ASN A 126 -2.72 12.94 8.85
CA ASN A 126 -1.93 14.17 8.80
C ASN A 126 -1.96 14.90 10.15
N THR A 127 -3.12 15.01 10.77
CA THR A 127 -3.28 15.63 12.09
C THR A 127 -2.50 14.85 13.16
N TYR A 128 -2.65 13.53 13.17
CA TYR A 128 -1.95 12.67 14.12
C TYR A 128 -0.42 12.73 13.93
N ALA A 129 0.06 12.59 12.72
CA ALA A 129 1.49 12.62 12.41
C ALA A 129 2.13 13.98 12.77
N ALA A 130 1.44 15.08 12.50
CA ALA A 130 1.90 16.42 12.88
C ALA A 130 1.96 16.56 14.40
N ALA A 131 0.95 16.10 15.14
CA ALA A 131 0.93 16.15 16.60
C ALA A 131 2.07 15.33 17.21
N VAL A 132 2.29 14.10 16.74
CA VAL A 132 3.39 13.25 17.21
C VAL A 132 4.74 13.89 16.90
N THR A 133 4.94 14.42 15.70
CA THR A 133 6.17 15.09 15.29
C THR A 133 6.45 16.32 16.16
N ASN A 134 5.44 17.11 16.44
CA ASN A 134 5.56 18.29 17.32
C ASN A 134 6.02 17.91 18.73
N VAL A 135 5.40 16.90 19.33
CA VAL A 135 5.78 16.42 20.69
C VAL A 135 7.22 15.88 20.69
N LEU A 136 7.60 15.09 19.66
CA LEU A 136 8.95 14.51 19.58
C LEU A 136 10.05 15.53 19.32
N SER A 137 9.75 16.61 18.59
CA SER A 137 10.72 17.65 18.23
C SER A 137 10.85 18.77 19.27
N CYS A 138 9.90 18.91 20.21
CA CYS A 138 9.98 19.92 21.25
C CYS A 138 11.06 19.59 22.28
N ARG A 139 12.08 20.45 22.37
CA ARG A 139 13.14 20.44 23.39
C ARG A 139 12.87 21.55 24.42
N GLY A 140 12.01 21.28 25.41
CA GLY A 140 11.72 22.22 26.47
C GLY A 140 10.53 23.17 26.17
N ALA A 141 10.04 23.86 27.19
CA ALA A 141 8.81 24.67 27.15
C ALA A 141 8.87 25.89 26.21
N GLU A 142 10.03 26.34 25.79
CA GLU A 142 10.21 27.50 24.91
C GLU A 142 10.19 27.18 23.39
N ALA A 143 10.31 25.91 23.04
CA ALA A 143 10.40 25.49 21.63
C ALA A 143 9.07 25.11 20.99
N CYS A 144 7.99 25.07 21.75
CA CYS A 144 6.66 24.62 21.31
C CYS A 144 5.60 25.73 21.21
N VAL A 145 6.04 26.95 21.15
CA VAL A 145 5.12 28.11 21.02
C VAL A 145 4.88 28.43 19.54
#